data_27cb1de7a229bbe578b2479b7b0cf57c
#
_entry.id   27cb1de7a229bbe578b2479b7b0cf57c
#
_cell.length_a   1.000
_cell.length_b   1.000
_cell.length_c   1.000
_cell.angle_alpha   90.00
_cell.angle_beta   90.00
_cell.angle_gamma   90.00
#
_symmetry.space_group_name_H-M   'P 1'
#
loop_
_entity.id
_entity.type
_entity.pdbx_description
1 polymer ?
#
loop_
_entity_poly.entity_id
_entity_poly.type
_entity_poly.pdbx_seq_one_letter_code
_entity_poly.pdbx_strand_id
1 'polypeptide(L)'
;MKKRILNLSILSFLFNIADAQMNNLNIADPLSETPLYPIPKEMSFEEYQDMNRRMSQALLWSSIPIPGITHYYAGDIKKAKKLFYIGLGGLVFITAGALSLADAEWPKNKDNYFIQNMGQENERWFEKIPTSVHISESGEELIHYNLKEIQKESAGRGGFLMLTGIAIILGDLVYDRIVGLRLIEQKRDKVRFKYGQNLNLSFHPRISPTRSGIGLSLKFNFG
;
A
#
# COMPACT_ATOMS: atom_id res chain seq x y z
N MET A 1 10.13 3.97 -25.95
CA MET A 1 9.06 2.98 -26.15
C MET A 1 8.93 1.97 -25.00
N LYS A 2 10.01 1.41 -24.41
CA LYS A 2 9.93 0.40 -23.33
C LYS A 2 9.16 0.84 -22.07
N LYS A 3 9.25 2.10 -21.62
CA LYS A 3 8.55 2.61 -20.41
C LYS A 3 7.03 2.67 -20.57
N ARG A 4 6.51 2.91 -21.79
CA ARG A 4 5.05 2.94 -22.04
C ARG A 4 4.42 1.54 -22.01
N ILE A 5 5.17 0.52 -22.45
CA ILE A 5 4.72 -0.88 -22.45
C ILE A 5 4.61 -1.41 -21.01
N LEU A 6 5.56 -1.06 -20.14
CA LEU A 6 5.53 -1.48 -18.73
C LEU A 6 4.30 -0.93 -18.00
N ASN A 7 3.97 0.34 -18.22
CA ASN A 7 2.80 0.96 -17.58
C ASN A 7 1.46 0.35 -18.07
N LEU A 8 1.38 0.00 -19.36
CA LEU A 8 0.20 -0.68 -19.90
C LEU A 8 0.03 -2.09 -19.31
N SER A 9 1.14 -2.82 -19.13
CA SER A 9 1.12 -4.17 -18.55
C SER A 9 0.68 -4.16 -17.08
N ILE A 10 1.11 -3.19 -16.29
CA ILE A 10 0.69 -3.03 -14.89
C ILE A 10 -0.80 -2.68 -14.83
N LEU A 11 -1.26 -1.80 -15.70
CA LEU A 11 -2.66 -1.40 -15.75
C LEU A 11 -3.56 -2.58 -16.17
N SER A 12 -3.17 -3.36 -17.18
CA SER A 12 -3.93 -4.55 -17.61
C SER A 12 -3.93 -5.65 -16.55
N PHE A 13 -2.85 -5.80 -15.77
CA PHE A 13 -2.80 -6.75 -14.67
C PHE A 13 -3.75 -6.36 -13.53
N LEU A 14 -3.85 -5.08 -13.20
CA LEU A 14 -4.79 -4.56 -12.21
C LEU A 14 -6.25 -4.75 -12.66
N PHE A 15 -6.57 -4.55 -13.93
CA PHE A 15 -7.92 -4.81 -14.46
C PHE A 15 -8.26 -6.29 -14.43
N ASN A 16 -7.34 -7.19 -14.78
CA ASN A 16 -7.57 -8.63 -14.72
C ASN A 16 -7.80 -9.14 -13.28
N ILE A 17 -7.13 -8.56 -12.28
CA ILE A 17 -7.39 -8.87 -10.86
C ILE A 17 -8.79 -8.40 -10.47
N ALA A 18 -9.22 -7.23 -10.90
CA ALA A 18 -10.55 -6.71 -10.62
C ALA A 18 -11.65 -7.57 -11.26
N ASP A 19 -11.48 -7.99 -12.51
CA ASP A 19 -12.43 -8.88 -13.20
C ASP A 19 -12.49 -10.28 -12.58
N ALA A 20 -11.35 -10.85 -12.18
CA ALA A 20 -11.29 -12.15 -11.52
C ALA A 20 -11.99 -12.12 -10.15
N GLN A 21 -11.90 -11.00 -9.42
CA GLN A 21 -12.61 -10.81 -8.16
C GLN A 21 -14.12 -10.60 -8.37
N MET A 22 -14.52 -9.86 -9.41
CA MET A 22 -15.95 -9.63 -9.71
C MET A 22 -16.66 -10.92 -10.13
N ASN A 23 -16.02 -11.80 -10.88
CA ASN A 23 -16.60 -13.09 -11.29
C ASN A 23 -16.74 -14.09 -10.14
N ASN A 24 -15.88 -14.03 -9.13
CA ASN A 24 -15.98 -14.86 -7.92
C ASN A 24 -17.00 -14.32 -6.90
N LEU A 25 -17.41 -13.05 -7.00
CA LEU A 25 -18.40 -12.43 -6.11
C LEU A 25 -19.84 -12.89 -6.40
N ASN A 26 -20.08 -13.61 -7.50
CA ASN A 26 -21.37 -14.22 -7.79
C ASN A 26 -21.67 -15.52 -7.00
N ILE A 27 -20.69 -16.04 -6.26
CA ILE A 27 -20.96 -16.98 -5.16
C ILE A 27 -21.20 -16.12 -3.93
N ALA A 28 -22.35 -15.44 -3.91
CA ALA A 28 -22.82 -14.74 -2.74
C ALA A 28 -22.84 -15.73 -1.59
N ASP A 29 -21.93 -15.58 -0.65
CA ASP A 29 -22.14 -16.10 0.69
C ASP A 29 -23.40 -15.39 1.21
N PRO A 30 -24.57 -16.06 1.22
CA PRO A 30 -25.83 -15.41 1.56
C PRO A 30 -25.84 -14.87 2.97
N LEU A 31 -24.84 -15.25 3.80
CA LEU A 31 -24.68 -14.80 5.16
C LEU A 31 -23.86 -13.51 5.30
N SER A 32 -23.05 -13.16 4.27
CA SER A 32 -22.10 -12.06 4.43
C SER A 32 -22.59 -10.68 3.97
N GLU A 33 -23.53 -10.59 3.03
CA GLU A 33 -23.96 -9.32 2.45
C GLU A 33 -25.45 -9.05 2.46
N THR A 34 -26.29 -9.99 2.89
CA THR A 34 -27.72 -9.74 3.02
C THR A 34 -28.04 -8.86 4.22
N PRO A 35 -28.76 -7.76 4.05
CA PRO A 35 -29.22 -6.94 5.17
C PRO A 35 -30.15 -7.75 6.07
N LEU A 36 -30.12 -7.45 7.38
CA LEU A 36 -31.10 -8.01 8.32
C LEU A 36 -32.52 -7.56 7.90
N TYR A 37 -33.40 -8.53 7.79
CA TYR A 37 -34.80 -8.23 7.46
C TYR A 37 -35.73 -9.05 8.37
N PRO A 38 -36.73 -8.44 9.01
CA PRO A 38 -37.06 -7.02 9.02
C PRO A 38 -36.03 -6.17 9.82
N ILE A 39 -35.92 -4.89 9.43
CA ILE A 39 -35.02 -3.94 10.13
C ILE A 39 -35.58 -3.72 11.53
N PRO A 40 -34.79 -3.97 12.59
CA PRO A 40 -35.20 -3.70 13.96
C PRO A 40 -35.52 -2.23 14.17
N LYS A 41 -36.65 -1.92 14.82
CA LYS A 41 -37.07 -0.53 15.09
C LYS A 41 -36.09 0.25 15.97
N GLU A 42 -35.27 -0.48 16.75
CA GLU A 42 -34.29 0.09 17.67
C GLU A 42 -32.94 0.38 17.01
N MET A 43 -32.77 0.01 15.73
CA MET A 43 -31.52 0.20 15.01
C MET A 43 -31.29 1.67 14.68
N SER A 44 -30.14 2.19 15.10
CA SER A 44 -29.74 3.55 14.72
C SER A 44 -29.37 3.64 13.23
N PHE A 45 -29.42 4.85 12.68
CA PHE A 45 -29.03 5.09 11.26
C PHE A 45 -27.57 4.72 11.01
N GLU A 46 -26.68 4.97 11.95
CA GLU A 46 -25.25 4.59 11.84
C GLU A 46 -25.08 3.07 11.79
N GLU A 47 -25.78 2.34 12.65
CA GLU A 47 -25.76 0.87 12.65
C GLU A 47 -26.34 0.31 11.36
N TYR A 48 -27.39 0.93 10.83
CA TYR A 48 -27.95 0.56 9.53
C TYR A 48 -26.93 0.78 8.39
N GLN A 49 -26.19 1.90 8.39
CA GLN A 49 -25.13 2.14 7.43
C GLN A 49 -24.00 1.12 7.59
N ASP A 50 -23.55 0.83 8.81
CA ASP A 50 -22.46 -0.10 9.07
C ASP A 50 -22.85 -1.54 8.62
N MET A 51 -24.11 -1.94 8.81
CA MET A 51 -24.62 -3.22 8.34
C MET A 51 -24.64 -3.33 6.80
N ASN A 52 -24.97 -2.23 6.12
CA ASN A 52 -25.10 -2.20 4.65
C ASN A 52 -23.78 -1.94 3.91
N ARG A 53 -22.65 -1.77 4.60
CA ARG A 53 -21.36 -1.62 3.95
C ARG A 53 -20.94 -2.94 3.31
N ARG A 54 -20.85 -2.92 1.99
CA ARG A 54 -20.47 -4.10 1.19
C ARG A 54 -18.96 -4.22 1.09
N MET A 55 -18.42 -5.41 1.30
CA MET A 55 -17.00 -5.68 1.16
C MET A 55 -16.52 -5.49 -0.29
N SER A 56 -17.34 -5.86 -1.27
CA SER A 56 -17.09 -5.63 -2.69
C SER A 56 -16.83 -4.15 -3.01
N GLN A 57 -17.68 -3.26 -2.47
CA GLN A 57 -17.49 -1.82 -2.62
C GLN A 57 -16.26 -1.31 -1.85
N ALA A 58 -15.98 -1.88 -0.67
CA ALA A 58 -14.78 -1.55 0.08
C ALA A 58 -13.50 -1.87 -0.71
N LEU A 59 -13.48 -3.00 -1.41
CA LEU A 59 -12.36 -3.39 -2.29
C LEU A 59 -12.21 -2.44 -3.48
N LEU A 60 -13.32 -1.98 -4.08
CA LEU A 60 -13.28 -0.96 -5.13
C LEU A 60 -12.68 0.37 -4.61
N TRP A 61 -13.11 0.84 -3.44
CA TRP A 61 -12.52 2.02 -2.82
C TRP A 61 -11.05 1.83 -2.49
N SER A 62 -10.67 0.65 -2.00
CA SER A 62 -9.28 0.33 -1.66
C SER A 62 -8.36 0.26 -2.88
N SER A 63 -8.88 0.08 -4.09
CA SER A 63 -8.08 0.11 -5.33
C SER A 63 -7.59 1.52 -5.70
N ILE A 64 -8.24 2.56 -5.19
CA ILE A 64 -7.84 3.94 -5.41
C ILE A 64 -6.61 4.25 -4.54
N PRO A 65 -5.48 4.72 -5.10
CA PRO A 65 -4.25 4.94 -4.35
C PRO A 65 -4.26 6.26 -3.55
N ILE A 66 -5.32 6.49 -2.78
CA ILE A 66 -5.46 7.65 -1.88
C ILE A 66 -5.41 7.14 -0.45
N PRO A 67 -4.46 7.61 0.38
CA PRO A 67 -4.38 7.26 1.79
C PRO A 67 -5.65 7.65 2.56
N GLY A 68 -6.14 6.74 3.41
CA GLY A 68 -7.32 6.98 4.24
C GLY A 68 -8.67 6.72 3.58
N ILE A 69 -8.71 6.39 2.28
CA ILE A 69 -9.96 6.21 1.55
C ILE A 69 -10.78 5.03 2.06
N THR A 70 -10.12 3.94 2.47
CA THR A 70 -10.78 2.74 3.01
C THR A 70 -11.38 3.03 4.38
N HIS A 71 -10.67 3.78 5.24
CA HIS A 71 -11.21 4.26 6.52
C HIS A 71 -12.37 5.24 6.34
N TYR A 72 -12.31 6.09 5.30
CA TYR A 72 -13.41 6.97 4.95
C TYR A 72 -14.68 6.19 4.61
N TYR A 73 -14.55 5.17 3.74
CA TYR A 73 -15.67 4.28 3.43
C TYR A 73 -16.14 3.50 4.66
N ALA A 74 -15.24 3.09 5.56
CA ALA A 74 -15.58 2.46 6.83
C ALA A 74 -16.28 3.40 7.84
N GLY A 75 -16.43 4.70 7.52
CA GLY A 75 -17.04 5.70 8.40
C GLY A 75 -16.15 6.15 9.55
N ASP A 76 -14.85 5.88 9.51
CA ASP A 76 -13.87 6.42 10.46
C ASP A 76 -13.17 7.64 9.88
N ILE A 77 -13.93 8.74 9.82
CA ILE A 77 -13.47 10.01 9.20
C ILE A 77 -12.23 10.57 9.91
N LYS A 78 -12.11 10.37 11.23
CA LYS A 78 -10.96 10.88 12.00
C LYS A 78 -9.67 10.21 11.56
N LYS A 79 -9.66 8.88 11.45
CA LYS A 79 -8.50 8.14 10.96
C LYS A 79 -8.25 8.38 9.49
N ALA A 80 -9.31 8.44 8.66
CA ALA A 80 -9.19 8.77 7.24
C ALA A 80 -8.43 10.08 7.02
N LYS A 81 -8.81 11.15 7.71
CA LYS A 81 -8.12 12.45 7.64
C LYS A 81 -6.66 12.35 8.11
N LYS A 82 -6.41 11.62 9.22
CA LYS A 82 -5.04 11.44 9.73
C LYS A 82 -4.14 10.76 8.69
N LEU A 83 -4.60 9.67 8.09
CA LEU A 83 -3.87 8.93 7.05
C LEU A 83 -3.65 9.81 5.82
N PHE A 84 -4.66 10.54 5.39
CA PHE A 84 -4.53 11.49 4.28
C PHE A 84 -3.42 12.53 4.52
N TYR A 85 -3.35 13.11 5.72
CA TYR A 85 -2.28 14.08 6.05
C TYR A 85 -0.89 13.43 6.16
N ILE A 86 -0.80 12.17 6.62
CA ILE A 86 0.45 11.41 6.62
C ILE A 86 0.92 11.20 5.17
N GLY A 87 0.02 10.79 4.28
CA GLY A 87 0.30 10.64 2.85
C GLY A 87 0.76 11.94 2.19
N LEU A 88 0.11 13.08 2.51
CA LEU A 88 0.57 14.40 2.07
C LEU A 88 1.98 14.72 2.59
N GLY A 89 2.29 14.39 3.84
CA GLY A 89 3.64 14.52 4.38
C GLY A 89 4.66 13.72 3.54
N GLY A 90 4.32 12.48 3.16
CA GLY A 90 5.15 11.68 2.27
C GLY A 90 5.41 12.36 0.91
N LEU A 91 4.38 13.00 0.32
CA LEU A 91 4.56 13.79 -0.92
C LEU A 91 5.49 14.98 -0.72
N VAL A 92 5.42 15.68 0.41
CA VAL A 92 6.35 16.77 0.73
C VAL A 92 7.79 16.27 0.80
N PHE A 93 8.03 15.09 1.41
CA PHE A 93 9.35 14.49 1.43
C PHE A 93 9.86 14.13 0.03
N ILE A 94 9.01 13.59 -0.85
CA ILE A 94 9.38 13.27 -2.23
C ILE A 94 9.73 14.55 -2.99
N THR A 95 8.92 15.60 -2.90
CA THR A 95 9.17 16.87 -3.59
C THR A 95 10.43 17.56 -3.08
N ALA A 96 10.62 17.63 -1.77
CA ALA A 96 11.85 18.19 -1.17
C ALA A 96 13.09 17.39 -1.60
N GLY A 97 12.99 16.06 -1.64
CA GLY A 97 14.06 15.20 -2.13
C GLY A 97 14.37 15.43 -3.61
N ALA A 98 13.33 15.56 -4.46
CA ALA A 98 13.50 15.84 -5.88
C ALA A 98 14.16 17.20 -6.13
N LEU A 99 13.75 18.23 -5.40
CA LEU A 99 14.40 19.55 -5.46
C LEU A 99 15.86 19.48 -5.02
N SER A 100 16.13 18.79 -3.92
CA SER A 100 17.52 18.60 -3.44
C SER A 100 18.40 17.83 -4.42
N LEU A 101 17.81 16.95 -5.26
CA LEU A 101 18.53 16.28 -6.34
C LEU A 101 18.75 17.20 -7.55
N ALA A 102 17.77 18.02 -7.89
CA ALA A 102 17.89 18.98 -8.99
C ALA A 102 18.97 20.04 -8.74
N ASP A 103 19.07 20.50 -7.48
CA ASP A 103 20.06 21.50 -7.04
C ASP A 103 21.40 20.88 -6.63
N ALA A 104 21.61 19.58 -6.85
CA ALA A 104 22.84 18.91 -6.49
C ALA A 104 23.98 19.30 -7.42
N GLU A 105 25.01 19.92 -6.86
CA GLU A 105 26.22 20.35 -7.58
C GLU A 105 27.38 19.37 -7.36
N TRP A 106 28.32 19.36 -8.30
CA TRP A 106 29.57 18.64 -8.12
C TRP A 106 30.45 19.35 -7.07
N PRO A 107 31.20 18.61 -6.25
CA PRO A 107 32.14 19.21 -5.30
C PRO A 107 33.21 20.01 -6.05
N LYS A 108 33.87 20.92 -5.34
CA LYS A 108 34.99 21.68 -5.94
C LYS A 108 36.04 20.72 -6.48
N ASN A 109 36.42 20.95 -7.75
CA ASN A 109 37.43 20.14 -8.39
C ASN A 109 38.75 20.15 -7.62
N LYS A 110 39.37 18.99 -7.48
CA LYS A 110 40.69 18.78 -6.86
C LYS A 110 41.62 18.07 -7.85
N ASP A 111 42.90 18.21 -7.66
CA ASP A 111 43.92 17.63 -8.54
C ASP A 111 43.88 16.09 -8.62
N ASN A 112 43.34 15.46 -7.57
CA ASN A 112 43.19 14.00 -7.51
C ASN A 112 41.88 13.49 -8.11
N TYR A 113 41.06 14.37 -8.71
CA TYR A 113 39.80 13.96 -9.36
C TYR A 113 40.02 13.62 -10.84
N PHE A 114 39.30 12.61 -11.29
CA PHE A 114 39.19 12.22 -12.68
C PHE A 114 37.74 12.39 -13.11
N ILE A 115 37.52 13.20 -14.13
CA ILE A 115 36.18 13.50 -14.66
C ILE A 115 36.00 12.77 -15.98
N GLN A 116 35.01 11.88 -16.03
CA GLN A 116 34.62 11.20 -17.24
C GLN A 116 33.41 11.89 -17.86
N ASN A 117 33.42 12.08 -19.19
CA ASN A 117 32.34 12.71 -19.97
C ASN A 117 31.98 14.13 -19.48
N MET A 118 32.99 14.95 -19.22
CA MET A 118 32.82 16.33 -18.70
C MET A 118 31.85 17.13 -19.60
N GLY A 119 30.85 17.75 -18.95
CA GLY A 119 29.84 18.57 -19.61
C GLY A 119 28.73 17.80 -20.33
N GLN A 120 28.62 16.47 -20.18
CA GLN A 120 27.56 15.64 -20.74
C GLN A 120 26.58 15.19 -19.67
N GLU A 121 25.35 14.72 -20.06
CA GLU A 121 24.35 14.20 -19.12
C GLU A 121 24.84 13.03 -18.25
N ASN A 122 25.80 12.25 -18.77
CA ASN A 122 26.39 11.09 -18.09
C ASN A 122 27.76 11.40 -17.48
N GLU A 123 28.03 12.64 -17.12
CA GLU A 123 29.24 13.06 -16.43
C GLU A 123 29.40 12.32 -15.10
N ARG A 124 30.59 11.74 -14.88
CA ARG A 124 30.95 11.02 -13.65
C ARG A 124 32.28 11.51 -13.13
N TRP A 125 32.36 11.67 -11.81
CA TRP A 125 33.55 12.09 -11.12
C TRP A 125 34.09 10.95 -10.25
N PHE A 126 35.41 10.77 -10.30
CA PHE A 126 36.11 9.74 -9.55
C PHE A 126 37.28 10.37 -8.79
N GLU A 127 37.46 9.98 -7.54
CA GLU A 127 38.62 10.29 -6.74
C GLU A 127 39.69 9.22 -6.98
N LYS A 128 40.89 9.65 -7.35
CA LYS A 128 42.07 8.78 -7.51
C LYS A 128 42.69 8.55 -6.14
N ILE A 129 42.55 7.35 -5.60
CA ILE A 129 43.14 6.93 -4.34
C ILE A 129 44.38 6.09 -4.65
N PRO A 130 45.62 6.51 -4.32
CA PRO A 130 46.79 5.73 -4.58
C PRO A 130 46.77 4.45 -3.74
N THR A 131 46.96 3.28 -4.37
CA THR A 131 46.91 1.99 -3.71
C THR A 131 48.31 1.37 -3.59
N SER A 132 49.14 1.49 -4.63
CA SER A 132 50.51 0.97 -4.64
C SER A 132 51.40 1.79 -5.54
N VAL A 133 52.69 1.88 -5.17
CA VAL A 133 53.71 2.49 -5.98
C VAL A 133 54.70 1.42 -6.44
N HIS A 134 54.85 1.26 -7.74
CA HIS A 134 55.85 0.37 -8.34
C HIS A 134 56.92 1.23 -9.01
N ILE A 135 58.17 0.93 -8.71
CA ILE A 135 59.30 1.57 -9.44
C ILE A 135 59.64 0.70 -10.65
N SER A 136 59.49 1.28 -11.84
CA SER A 136 59.84 0.60 -13.07
C SER A 136 61.37 0.38 -13.16
N GLU A 137 61.80 -0.57 -13.97
CA GLU A 137 63.23 -0.80 -14.25
C GLU A 137 63.94 0.44 -14.86
N SER A 138 63.17 1.37 -15.43
CA SER A 138 63.64 2.68 -15.93
C SER A 138 63.79 3.75 -14.80
N GLY A 139 63.43 3.44 -13.55
CA GLY A 139 63.43 4.35 -12.43
C GLY A 139 62.21 5.27 -12.34
N GLU A 140 61.20 5.07 -13.17
CA GLU A 140 59.94 5.84 -13.14
C GLU A 140 58.98 5.25 -12.09
N GLU A 141 58.35 6.13 -11.28
CA GLU A 141 57.33 5.74 -10.34
C GLU A 141 55.97 5.53 -11.03
N LEU A 142 55.49 4.29 -11.03
CA LEU A 142 54.17 3.93 -11.52
C LEU A 142 53.22 3.82 -10.32
N ILE A 143 52.30 4.78 -10.20
CA ILE A 143 51.29 4.81 -9.15
C ILE A 143 50.02 4.15 -9.64
N HIS A 144 49.62 3.08 -8.98
CA HIS A 144 48.30 2.49 -9.22
C HIS A 144 47.25 3.19 -8.36
N TYR A 145 46.14 3.56 -9.00
CA TYR A 145 45.03 4.26 -8.36
C TYR A 145 43.80 3.39 -8.31
N ASN A 146 43.11 3.39 -7.18
CA ASN A 146 41.74 2.92 -7.09
C ASN A 146 40.82 4.13 -7.35
N LEU A 147 39.83 3.94 -8.21
CA LEU A 147 38.87 4.99 -8.56
C LEU A 147 37.61 4.84 -7.71
N LYS A 148 37.36 5.82 -6.84
CA LYS A 148 36.16 5.89 -6.03
C LYS A 148 35.20 6.90 -6.66
N GLU A 149 33.99 6.46 -7.03
CA GLU A 149 32.98 7.35 -7.60
C GLU A 149 32.54 8.41 -6.57
N ILE A 150 32.53 9.65 -6.97
CA ILE A 150 32.09 10.81 -6.19
C ILE A 150 30.65 11.13 -6.58
N GLN A 151 29.79 11.30 -5.62
CA GLN A 151 28.43 11.75 -5.84
C GLN A 151 28.35 13.28 -5.72
N LYS A 152 27.40 13.88 -6.44
CA LYS A 152 27.07 15.30 -6.30
C LYS A 152 26.72 15.62 -4.83
N GLU A 153 27.09 16.77 -4.36
CA GLU A 153 26.70 17.26 -3.03
C GLU A 153 25.16 17.31 -2.98
N SER A 154 24.58 16.98 -1.84
CA SER A 154 23.15 16.87 -1.63
C SER A 154 22.43 15.69 -2.29
N ALA A 155 23.04 15.00 -3.28
CA ALA A 155 22.36 13.89 -3.97
C ALA A 155 21.97 12.76 -3.01
N GLY A 156 22.85 12.39 -2.08
CA GLY A 156 22.56 11.37 -1.07
C GLY A 156 21.39 11.75 -0.15
N ARG A 157 21.34 13.01 0.28
CA ARG A 157 20.24 13.54 1.10
C ARG A 157 18.93 13.57 0.33
N GLY A 158 18.96 14.05 -0.92
CA GLY A 158 17.77 14.09 -1.80
C GLY A 158 17.20 12.70 -2.05
N GLY A 159 18.06 11.72 -2.37
CA GLY A 159 17.66 10.33 -2.55
C GLY A 159 17.04 9.72 -1.29
N PHE A 160 17.65 9.98 -0.12
CA PHE A 160 17.11 9.50 1.15
C PHE A 160 15.73 10.09 1.47
N LEU A 161 15.53 11.40 1.25
CA LEU A 161 14.23 12.04 1.44
C LEU A 161 13.16 11.44 0.52
N MET A 162 13.48 11.24 -0.76
CA MET A 162 12.54 10.62 -1.71
C MET A 162 12.16 9.20 -1.28
N LEU A 163 13.13 8.37 -0.93
CA LEU A 163 12.86 7.00 -0.47
C LEU A 163 12.00 6.99 0.79
N THR A 164 12.29 7.89 1.74
CA THR A 164 11.50 8.05 2.97
C THR A 164 10.06 8.43 2.64
N GLY A 165 9.85 9.40 1.74
CA GLY A 165 8.52 9.81 1.32
C GLY A 165 7.73 8.68 0.65
N ILE A 166 8.38 7.91 -0.23
CA ILE A 166 7.78 6.73 -0.86
C ILE A 166 7.40 5.68 0.19
N ALA A 167 8.29 5.39 1.14
CA ALA A 167 8.04 4.42 2.20
C ALA A 167 6.85 4.82 3.09
N ILE A 168 6.73 6.11 3.42
CA ILE A 168 5.59 6.66 4.17
C ILE A 168 4.29 6.42 3.40
N ILE A 169 4.23 6.78 2.11
CA ILE A 169 3.01 6.63 1.31
C ILE A 169 2.62 5.16 1.15
N LEU A 170 3.57 4.29 0.84
CA LEU A 170 3.30 2.86 0.69
C LEU A 170 2.86 2.23 2.00
N GLY A 171 3.54 2.54 3.11
CA GLY A 171 3.17 2.05 4.44
C GLY A 171 1.76 2.49 4.85
N ASP A 172 1.43 3.75 4.59
CA ASP A 172 0.12 4.33 4.87
C ASP A 172 -0.99 3.68 4.03
N LEU A 173 -0.76 3.47 2.73
CA LEU A 173 -1.69 2.78 1.84
C LEU A 173 -1.93 1.33 2.26
N VAL A 174 -0.88 0.59 2.63
CA VAL A 174 -1.01 -0.79 3.10
C VAL A 174 -1.78 -0.85 4.41
N TYR A 175 -1.46 0.04 5.35
CA TYR A 175 -2.16 0.14 6.62
C TYR A 175 -3.64 0.47 6.42
N ASP A 176 -3.96 1.49 5.61
CA ASP A 176 -5.34 1.89 5.30
C ASP A 176 -6.17 0.71 4.76
N ARG A 177 -5.61 -0.07 3.84
CA ARG A 177 -6.31 -1.22 3.25
C ARG A 177 -6.55 -2.32 4.28
N ILE A 178 -5.49 -2.78 4.96
CA ILE A 178 -5.61 -3.90 5.89
C ILE A 178 -6.53 -3.55 7.06
N VAL A 179 -6.29 -2.41 7.70
CA VAL A 179 -7.04 -2.02 8.90
C VAL A 179 -8.43 -1.52 8.55
N GLY A 180 -8.56 -0.79 7.43
CA GLY A 180 -9.86 -0.28 6.96
C GLY A 180 -10.83 -1.41 6.59
N LEU A 181 -10.38 -2.43 5.85
CA LEU A 181 -11.23 -3.59 5.52
C LEU A 181 -11.64 -4.36 6.78
N ARG A 182 -10.70 -4.62 7.69
CA ARG A 182 -11.04 -5.25 8.98
C ARG A 182 -12.04 -4.45 9.80
N LEU A 183 -11.93 -3.13 9.78
CA LEU A 183 -12.86 -2.26 10.50
C LEU A 183 -14.28 -2.37 9.94
N ILE A 184 -14.43 -2.49 8.62
CA ILE A 184 -15.74 -2.68 7.97
C ILE A 184 -16.36 -4.00 8.43
N GLU A 185 -15.60 -5.09 8.39
CA GLU A 185 -16.05 -6.40 8.89
C GLU A 185 -16.48 -6.33 10.36
N GLN A 186 -15.62 -5.80 11.21
CA GLN A 186 -15.88 -5.70 12.65
C GLN A 186 -17.14 -4.89 12.96
N LYS A 187 -17.35 -3.77 12.28
CA LYS A 187 -18.53 -2.94 12.47
C LYS A 187 -19.80 -3.67 12.02
N ARG A 188 -19.76 -4.28 10.84
CA ARG A 188 -20.87 -5.06 10.30
C ARG A 188 -21.23 -6.23 11.22
N ASP A 189 -20.23 -7.00 11.65
CA ASP A 189 -20.43 -8.17 12.51
C ASP A 189 -20.94 -7.77 13.88
N LYS A 190 -20.47 -6.65 14.44
CA LYS A 190 -20.98 -6.10 15.70
C LYS A 190 -22.47 -5.79 15.63
N VAL A 191 -22.93 -5.17 14.52
CA VAL A 191 -24.36 -4.87 14.34
C VAL A 191 -25.16 -6.16 14.16
N ARG A 192 -24.68 -7.08 13.34
CA ARG A 192 -25.32 -8.38 13.14
C ARG A 192 -25.43 -9.18 14.43
N PHE A 193 -24.37 -9.22 15.21
CA PHE A 193 -24.37 -9.90 16.51
C PHE A 193 -25.37 -9.26 17.48
N LYS A 194 -25.39 -7.92 17.54
CA LYS A 194 -26.31 -7.19 18.43
C LYS A 194 -27.78 -7.51 18.14
N TYR A 195 -28.18 -7.51 16.87
CA TYR A 195 -29.56 -7.70 16.46
C TYR A 195 -29.91 -9.17 16.16
N GLY A 196 -28.93 -9.98 15.80
CA GLY A 196 -29.11 -11.42 15.59
C GLY A 196 -29.48 -12.18 16.88
N GLN A 197 -29.07 -11.68 18.05
CA GLN A 197 -29.49 -12.23 19.32
C GLN A 197 -30.98 -11.99 19.64
N ASN A 198 -31.55 -10.92 19.11
CA ASN A 198 -32.98 -10.61 19.26
C ASN A 198 -33.87 -11.36 18.27
N LEU A 199 -33.28 -12.05 17.27
CA LEU A 199 -34.02 -12.83 16.27
C LEU A 199 -34.32 -14.26 16.71
N ASN A 200 -34.28 -14.60 18.00
CA ASN A 200 -34.57 -15.93 18.55
C ASN A 200 -33.95 -17.05 17.69
N LEU A 201 -32.65 -17.06 17.56
CA LEU A 201 -31.92 -18.15 16.91
C LEU A 201 -32.04 -19.41 17.77
N SER A 202 -33.03 -20.25 17.51
CA SER A 202 -33.15 -21.52 18.21
C SER A 202 -32.31 -22.59 17.47
N PHE A 203 -31.27 -23.07 18.12
CA PHE A 203 -30.51 -24.23 17.70
C PHE A 203 -31.31 -25.51 17.94
N HIS A 204 -31.82 -26.12 16.90
CA HIS A 204 -32.42 -27.45 17.00
C HIS A 204 -31.44 -28.50 16.43
N PRO A 205 -30.80 -29.32 17.28
CA PRO A 205 -30.04 -30.44 16.79
C PRO A 205 -31.04 -31.47 16.19
N ARG A 206 -30.91 -31.72 14.88
CA ARG A 206 -31.71 -32.71 14.17
C ARG A 206 -30.92 -34.01 14.11
N ILE A 207 -31.31 -34.96 14.96
CA ILE A 207 -30.78 -36.32 14.90
C ILE A 207 -31.67 -37.09 13.93
N SER A 208 -31.15 -37.45 12.76
CA SER A 208 -31.86 -38.29 11.81
C SER A 208 -31.50 -39.76 12.05
N PRO A 209 -32.43 -40.61 12.48
CA PRO A 209 -32.14 -42.01 12.81
C PRO A 209 -31.79 -42.87 11.57
N THR A 210 -32.00 -42.37 10.37
CA THR A 210 -31.77 -43.11 9.13
C THR A 210 -30.49 -42.80 8.38
N ARG A 211 -29.72 -41.82 8.80
CA ARG A 211 -28.36 -41.51 8.30
C ARG A 211 -27.47 -41.19 9.46
N SER A 212 -26.36 -41.91 9.58
CA SER A 212 -25.30 -41.68 10.56
C SER A 212 -24.57 -40.34 10.30
N GLY A 213 -25.27 -39.24 10.49
CA GLY A 213 -24.77 -37.88 10.36
C GLY A 213 -25.48 -36.97 11.35
N ILE A 214 -24.71 -36.26 12.16
CA ILE A 214 -25.23 -35.20 13.03
C ILE A 214 -25.31 -33.94 12.14
N GLY A 215 -26.54 -33.52 11.81
CA GLY A 215 -26.80 -32.28 11.10
C GLY A 215 -27.25 -31.19 12.07
N LEU A 216 -26.65 -30.02 11.99
CA LEU A 216 -27.14 -28.81 12.65
C LEU A 216 -28.06 -28.07 11.67
N SER A 217 -29.33 -27.89 12.00
CA SER A 217 -30.23 -27.03 11.25
C SER A 217 -30.54 -25.78 12.05
N LEU A 218 -30.28 -24.62 11.46
CA LEU A 218 -30.68 -23.31 11.95
C LEU A 218 -32.10 -23.02 11.44
N LYS A 219 -33.06 -22.88 12.34
CA LYS A 219 -34.42 -22.48 11.99
C LYS A 219 -34.60 -21.02 12.39
N PHE A 220 -34.80 -20.17 11.42
CA PHE A 220 -35.15 -18.78 11.65
C PHE A 220 -36.68 -18.70 11.77
N ASN A 221 -37.17 -18.32 12.95
CA ASN A 221 -38.58 -17.95 13.13
C ASN A 221 -38.67 -16.43 13.00
N PHE A 222 -39.21 -15.97 11.90
CA PHE A 222 -39.62 -14.59 11.73
C PHE A 222 -41.03 -14.48 12.37
N GLY A 223 -41.11 -13.84 13.52
CA GLY A 223 -42.37 -13.49 14.16
C GLY A 223 -42.96 -12.20 13.58
#